data_742c0bd60b00c17322b555851e96057f
#
_entry.id   742c0bd60b00c17322b555851e96057f
#
_cell.length_a   1.000
_cell.length_b   1.000
_cell.length_c   1.000
_cell.angle_alpha   90.00
_cell.angle_beta   90.00
_cell.angle_gamma   90.00
#
_symmetry.space_group_name_H-M   'P 1'
#
loop_
_entity.id
_entity.type
_entity.pdbx_description
1 polymer ?
#
loop_
_entity_poly.entity_id
_entity_poly.type
_entity_poly.pdbx_seq_one_letter_code
_entity_poly.pdbx_strand_id
1 'polypeptide(L)'
;MSTARLIAGIPAVNKSLFHAVRFAVGDPAACIDFLKDGQPAHRVFIVRDIEMGRARQHARADAVSCPRDFEPAGGLSGDRETATAQAVAECLRRQQITLVIADRTLPLIFADHLRQAGIALEYDAGMGVLSRRAKDTQEVEWLHSAQRATEDAMRMACETVARANADANGVLHHHGERLSAEHLRFMIDVHLLKLGFSNPPSIVACGAQGADCHEHGHGDLRTGQPVIVDIFPRCQKTFYNGDCTRTVVHGEVHPEVARMHSTVLEAKRAAIAAVRTGVTGEDVHRATLSVIHAHGFASGMPPADAPDTWCGMTHGTGHGIGLDVHEPPLLDFKGPVLVTGDA
;
A
#
# COMPACT_ATOMS: atom_id res chain seq x y z
N MET A 1 -20.92 -0.47 -29.76
CA MET A 1 -20.48 0.84 -29.23
C MET A 1 -18.97 0.85 -29.19
N SER A 2 -18.36 1.95 -29.63
CA SER A 2 -16.92 2.11 -29.55
C SER A 2 -16.54 2.48 -28.12
N THR A 3 -15.70 1.68 -27.46
CA THR A 3 -15.44 1.75 -26.03
C THR A 3 -13.95 1.95 -25.76
N ALA A 4 -13.63 2.73 -24.74
CA ALA A 4 -12.27 2.86 -24.21
C ALA A 4 -12.25 2.73 -22.67
N ARG A 5 -11.10 2.37 -22.11
CA ARG A 5 -10.82 2.49 -20.67
C ARG A 5 -10.00 3.75 -20.44
N LEU A 6 -10.27 4.44 -19.34
CA LEU A 6 -9.57 5.67 -18.96
C LEU A 6 -9.13 5.60 -17.50
N ILE A 7 -7.83 5.83 -17.27
CA ILE A 7 -7.28 6.14 -15.95
C ILE A 7 -6.60 7.51 -16.09
N ALA A 8 -6.96 8.47 -15.25
CA ALA A 8 -6.39 9.82 -15.31
C ALA A 8 -6.08 10.36 -13.90
N GLY A 9 -5.21 11.36 -13.85
CA GLY A 9 -4.76 12.01 -12.62
C GLY A 9 -3.28 12.34 -12.67
N ILE A 10 -2.63 12.43 -11.53
CA ILE A 10 -1.19 12.68 -11.43
C ILE A 10 -0.47 11.34 -11.17
N PRO A 11 0.36 10.84 -12.12
CA PRO A 11 0.99 9.51 -12.00
C PRO A 11 1.82 9.30 -10.72
N ALA A 12 2.44 10.35 -10.19
CA ALA A 12 3.23 10.26 -8.95
C ALA A 12 2.40 9.91 -7.70
N VAL A 13 1.08 10.16 -7.74
CA VAL A 13 0.16 9.91 -6.61
C VAL A 13 -0.98 8.96 -6.95
N ASN A 14 -1.42 8.92 -8.22
CA ASN A 14 -2.44 7.97 -8.69
C ASN A 14 -1.79 6.62 -8.99
N LYS A 15 -1.94 5.68 -8.07
CA LYS A 15 -1.32 4.35 -8.12
C LYS A 15 -1.83 3.49 -9.28
N SER A 16 -3.11 3.60 -9.65
CA SER A 16 -3.68 2.90 -10.80
C SER A 16 -3.06 3.41 -12.11
N LEU A 17 -2.90 4.73 -12.24
CA LEU A 17 -2.28 5.33 -13.41
C LEU A 17 -0.78 4.97 -13.49
N PHE A 18 -0.05 5.09 -12.39
CA PHE A 18 1.35 4.66 -12.34
C PHE A 18 1.50 3.17 -12.69
N HIS A 19 0.65 2.30 -12.15
CA HIS A 19 0.66 0.86 -12.48
C HIS A 19 0.46 0.63 -13.99
N ALA A 20 -0.48 1.35 -14.61
CA ALA A 20 -0.78 1.20 -16.03
C ALA A 20 0.38 1.62 -16.93
N VAL A 21 1.03 2.76 -16.63
CA VAL A 21 2.03 3.37 -17.52
C VAL A 21 3.48 3.20 -17.06
N ARG A 22 3.72 2.83 -15.79
CA ARG A 22 5.07 2.70 -15.16
C ARG A 22 5.95 3.94 -15.32
N PHE A 23 5.32 5.11 -15.35
CA PHE A 23 5.98 6.39 -15.53
C PHE A 23 5.45 7.41 -14.54
N ALA A 24 6.33 8.01 -13.73
CA ALA A 24 5.99 8.95 -12.69
C ALA A 24 6.28 10.38 -13.11
N VAL A 25 5.26 11.23 -13.06
CA VAL A 25 5.37 12.69 -13.22
C VAL A 25 4.42 13.38 -12.25
N GLY A 26 4.73 14.63 -11.89
CA GLY A 26 3.94 15.46 -10.98
C GLY A 26 2.86 16.31 -11.67
N ASP A 27 2.73 16.23 -12.98
CA ASP A 27 1.71 16.93 -13.76
C ASP A 27 0.52 16.00 -14.10
N PRO A 28 -0.69 16.52 -14.35
CA PRO A 28 -1.84 15.74 -14.80
C PRO A 28 -1.54 14.99 -16.10
N ALA A 29 -2.02 13.74 -16.16
CA ALA A 29 -1.84 12.84 -17.28
C ALA A 29 -3.02 11.88 -17.40
N ALA A 30 -3.15 11.21 -18.56
CA ALA A 30 -4.19 10.22 -18.78
C ALA A 30 -3.68 9.05 -19.61
N CYS A 31 -4.10 7.85 -19.24
CA CYS A 31 -3.89 6.60 -19.97
C CYS A 31 -5.24 6.17 -20.57
N ILE A 32 -5.31 6.06 -21.88
CA ILE A 32 -6.49 5.64 -22.62
C ILE A 32 -6.17 4.32 -23.30
N ASP A 33 -6.90 3.25 -22.95
CA ASP A 33 -6.88 1.98 -23.66
C ASP A 33 -8.07 1.92 -24.61
N PHE A 34 -7.84 2.01 -25.93
CA PHE A 34 -8.86 1.74 -26.93
C PHE A 34 -9.14 0.26 -27.02
N LEU A 35 -10.41 -0.13 -26.93
CA LEU A 35 -10.80 -1.54 -26.90
C LEU A 35 -11.22 -2.04 -28.30
N LYS A 36 -10.77 -3.24 -28.64
CA LYS A 36 -11.27 -4.04 -29.75
C LYS A 36 -11.74 -5.38 -29.18
N ASP A 37 -12.99 -5.73 -29.48
CA ASP A 37 -13.62 -6.95 -28.94
C ASP A 37 -13.51 -7.08 -27.40
N GLY A 38 -13.62 -5.93 -26.70
CA GLY A 38 -13.54 -5.83 -25.24
C GLY A 38 -12.12 -5.93 -24.64
N GLN A 39 -11.08 -6.11 -25.48
CA GLN A 39 -9.69 -6.18 -25.06
C GLN A 39 -8.91 -4.92 -25.44
N PRO A 40 -7.93 -4.48 -24.62
CA PRO A 40 -7.04 -3.39 -24.99
C PRO A 40 -6.28 -3.69 -26.29
N ALA A 41 -6.44 -2.83 -27.30
CA ALA A 41 -5.82 -2.96 -28.61
C ALA A 41 -4.77 -1.89 -28.87
N HIS A 42 -4.91 -0.70 -28.28
CA HIS A 42 -4.00 0.41 -28.44
C HIS A 42 -4.05 1.32 -27.23
N ARG A 43 -2.89 1.60 -26.63
CA ARG A 43 -2.73 2.46 -25.45
C ARG A 43 -2.14 3.80 -25.82
N VAL A 44 -2.85 4.89 -25.51
CA VAL A 44 -2.36 6.26 -25.64
C VAL A 44 -2.12 6.85 -24.25
N PHE A 45 -0.92 7.38 -24.04
CA PHE A 45 -0.59 8.13 -22.84
C PHE A 45 -0.50 9.62 -23.15
N ILE A 46 -1.41 10.41 -22.59
CA ILE A 46 -1.43 11.87 -22.73
C ILE A 46 -0.71 12.45 -21.51
N VAL A 47 0.39 13.14 -21.76
CA VAL A 47 1.26 13.71 -20.74
C VAL A 47 1.71 15.09 -21.19
N ARG A 48 2.19 15.92 -20.29
CA ARG A 48 2.67 17.26 -20.63
C ARG A 48 3.79 17.22 -21.68
N ASP A 49 3.84 18.22 -22.56
CA ASP A 49 4.79 18.29 -23.68
C ASP A 49 6.27 18.15 -23.27
N ILE A 50 6.67 18.77 -22.16
CA ILE A 50 8.04 18.66 -21.61
C ILE A 50 8.40 17.24 -21.17
N GLU A 51 7.43 16.38 -20.91
CA GLU A 51 7.62 15.01 -20.45
C GLU A 51 7.65 13.99 -21.59
N MET A 52 7.19 14.35 -22.79
CA MET A 52 7.01 13.44 -23.93
C MET A 52 8.29 12.66 -24.28
N GLY A 53 9.44 13.34 -24.25
CA GLY A 53 10.73 12.70 -24.58
C GLY A 53 11.05 11.53 -23.66
N ARG A 54 10.90 11.72 -22.35
CA ARG A 54 11.11 10.67 -21.35
C ARG A 54 10.00 9.61 -21.38
N ALA A 55 8.76 10.04 -21.56
CA ALA A 55 7.62 9.14 -21.61
C ALA A 55 7.70 8.16 -22.78
N ARG A 56 8.12 8.62 -23.97
CA ARG A 56 8.34 7.74 -25.15
C ARG A 56 9.39 6.68 -24.93
N GLN A 57 10.36 6.91 -24.05
CA GLN A 57 11.45 5.96 -23.76
C GLN A 57 11.09 4.98 -22.63
N HIS A 58 10.23 5.39 -21.69
CA HIS A 58 10.07 4.68 -20.43
C HIS A 58 8.65 4.28 -20.08
N ALA A 59 7.63 4.96 -20.65
CA ALA A 59 6.25 4.64 -20.32
C ALA A 59 5.76 3.38 -21.07
N ARG A 60 4.91 2.61 -20.41
CA ARG A 60 4.19 1.48 -21.03
C ARG A 60 2.99 2.00 -21.81
N ALA A 61 3.23 2.48 -23.03
CA ALA A 61 2.20 2.99 -23.95
C ALA A 61 2.63 2.74 -25.39
N ASP A 62 1.65 2.55 -26.29
CA ASP A 62 1.90 2.38 -27.72
C ASP A 62 2.13 3.76 -28.41
N ALA A 63 1.48 4.78 -27.88
CA ALA A 63 1.66 6.16 -28.32
C ALA A 63 1.71 7.13 -27.13
N VAL A 64 2.55 8.17 -27.24
CA VAL A 64 2.65 9.26 -26.27
C VAL A 64 2.32 10.56 -26.98
N SER A 65 1.34 11.27 -26.43
CA SER A 65 0.82 12.55 -26.94
C SER A 65 0.82 13.61 -25.85
N CYS A 66 0.60 14.86 -26.22
CA CYS A 66 0.40 15.94 -25.27
C CYS A 66 -0.99 16.59 -25.46
N PRO A 67 -1.48 17.39 -24.51
CA PRO A 67 -2.78 18.04 -24.63
C PRO A 67 -2.95 18.84 -25.92
N ARG A 68 -1.90 19.48 -26.41
CA ARG A 68 -1.93 20.27 -27.68
C ARG A 68 -2.30 19.41 -28.91
N ASP A 69 -1.91 18.11 -28.92
CA ASP A 69 -2.23 17.21 -30.03
C ASP A 69 -3.76 17.00 -30.18
N PHE A 70 -4.48 17.22 -29.08
CA PHE A 70 -5.92 17.06 -28.98
C PHE A 70 -6.61 18.36 -28.53
N GLU A 71 -6.13 19.52 -29.04
CA GLU A 71 -6.74 20.81 -28.75
C GLU A 71 -8.16 20.86 -29.36
N PRO A 72 -9.19 21.16 -28.57
CA PRO A 72 -10.54 21.37 -29.07
C PRO A 72 -10.68 22.73 -29.81
N ALA A 73 -11.75 22.93 -30.57
CA ALA A 73 -11.99 24.17 -31.34
C ALA A 73 -12.01 25.45 -30.47
N GLY A 74 -12.36 25.33 -29.20
CA GLY A 74 -12.37 26.44 -28.22
C GLY A 74 -11.02 26.73 -27.57
N GLY A 75 -9.96 25.99 -27.93
CA GLY A 75 -8.65 26.08 -27.32
C GLY A 75 -8.55 25.29 -25.99
N LEU A 76 -7.34 25.17 -25.47
CA LEU A 76 -7.07 24.56 -24.19
C LEU A 76 -7.10 25.57 -23.04
N SER A 77 -7.57 25.18 -21.89
CA SER A 77 -7.50 25.97 -20.66
C SER A 77 -6.05 26.30 -20.27
N GLY A 78 -5.84 27.40 -19.58
CA GLY A 78 -4.58 27.71 -18.91
C GLY A 78 -4.33 26.84 -17.65
N ASP A 79 -5.37 26.26 -17.08
CA ASP A 79 -5.27 25.29 -16.02
C ASP A 79 -4.90 23.90 -16.59
N ARG A 80 -3.86 23.28 -16.04
CA ARG A 80 -3.27 22.06 -16.60
C ARG A 80 -4.18 20.83 -16.49
N GLU A 81 -4.90 20.71 -15.41
CA GLU A 81 -5.79 19.57 -15.19
C GLU A 81 -6.99 19.67 -16.13
N THR A 82 -7.58 20.85 -16.23
CA THR A 82 -8.64 21.18 -17.20
C THR A 82 -8.18 20.93 -18.62
N ALA A 83 -7.00 21.44 -19.02
CA ALA A 83 -6.46 21.24 -20.36
C ALA A 83 -6.25 19.75 -20.69
N THR A 84 -5.79 18.95 -19.72
CA THR A 84 -5.64 17.51 -19.91
C THR A 84 -6.99 16.81 -20.06
N ALA A 85 -7.99 17.21 -19.26
CA ALA A 85 -9.35 16.66 -19.36
C ALA A 85 -10.02 17.02 -20.71
N GLN A 86 -9.85 18.26 -21.18
CA GLN A 86 -10.31 18.71 -22.50
C GLN A 86 -9.66 17.89 -23.63
N ALA A 87 -8.34 17.70 -23.56
CA ALA A 87 -7.60 16.91 -24.55
C ALA A 87 -8.05 15.44 -24.57
N VAL A 88 -8.28 14.84 -23.40
CA VAL A 88 -8.81 13.48 -23.30
C VAL A 88 -10.18 13.37 -23.97
N ALA A 89 -11.10 14.29 -23.65
CA ALA A 89 -12.44 14.31 -24.25
C ALA A 89 -12.38 14.47 -25.77
N GLU A 90 -11.53 15.37 -26.28
CA GLU A 90 -11.35 15.60 -27.73
C GLU A 90 -10.67 14.39 -28.40
N CYS A 91 -9.67 13.76 -27.79
CA CYS A 91 -9.05 12.53 -28.28
C CYS A 91 -10.10 11.43 -28.49
N LEU A 92 -10.92 11.19 -27.50
CA LEU A 92 -11.97 10.18 -27.52
C LEU A 92 -13.06 10.52 -28.56
N ARG A 93 -13.45 11.80 -28.67
CA ARG A 93 -14.40 12.29 -29.68
C ARG A 93 -13.89 12.08 -31.11
N ARG A 94 -12.61 12.39 -31.39
CA ARG A 94 -11.98 12.16 -32.71
C ARG A 94 -11.95 10.66 -33.08
N GLN A 95 -11.83 9.78 -32.07
CA GLN A 95 -11.86 8.32 -32.24
C GLN A 95 -13.29 7.74 -32.20
N GLN A 96 -14.31 8.59 -32.20
CA GLN A 96 -15.73 8.21 -32.18
C GLN A 96 -16.08 7.28 -31.00
N ILE A 97 -15.40 7.44 -29.87
CA ILE A 97 -15.72 6.71 -28.63
C ILE A 97 -17.00 7.26 -28.04
N THR A 98 -17.95 6.39 -27.74
CA THR A 98 -19.25 6.73 -27.16
C THR A 98 -19.40 6.30 -25.70
N LEU A 99 -18.52 5.41 -25.23
CA LEU A 99 -18.52 4.89 -23.87
C LEU A 99 -17.09 4.82 -23.33
N VAL A 100 -16.88 5.37 -22.15
CA VAL A 100 -15.63 5.24 -21.37
C VAL A 100 -15.90 4.46 -20.11
N ILE A 101 -15.07 3.45 -19.86
CA ILE A 101 -15.03 2.70 -18.60
C ILE A 101 -13.88 3.30 -17.77
N ALA A 102 -14.15 3.69 -16.53
CA ALA A 102 -13.17 4.32 -15.65
C ALA A 102 -13.09 3.65 -14.27
N ASP A 103 -11.94 3.80 -13.64
CA ASP A 103 -11.70 3.33 -12.29
C ASP A 103 -12.20 4.34 -11.23
N ARG A 104 -12.10 3.95 -9.96
CA ARG A 104 -12.51 4.76 -8.81
C ARG A 104 -11.69 6.04 -8.60
N THR A 105 -10.56 6.18 -9.27
CA THR A 105 -9.62 7.29 -9.06
C THR A 105 -9.77 8.42 -10.09
N LEU A 106 -10.69 8.28 -11.06
CA LEU A 106 -10.91 9.29 -12.08
C LEU A 106 -11.33 10.63 -11.45
N PRO A 107 -10.55 11.72 -11.61
CA PRO A 107 -10.94 13.02 -11.10
C PRO A 107 -12.24 13.51 -11.74
N LEU A 108 -13.11 14.14 -10.94
CA LEU A 108 -14.43 14.58 -11.37
C LEU A 108 -14.38 15.49 -12.61
N ILE A 109 -13.33 16.30 -12.76
CA ILE A 109 -13.14 17.19 -13.89
C ILE A 109 -13.08 16.43 -15.22
N PHE A 110 -12.43 15.25 -15.26
CA PHE A 110 -12.43 14.40 -16.46
C PHE A 110 -13.84 13.88 -16.75
N ALA A 111 -14.55 13.41 -15.73
CA ALA A 111 -15.93 12.94 -15.89
C ALA A 111 -16.86 14.04 -16.43
N ASP A 112 -16.67 15.28 -15.99
CA ASP A 112 -17.46 16.42 -16.46
C ASP A 112 -17.20 16.74 -17.95
N HIS A 113 -15.93 16.84 -18.36
CA HIS A 113 -15.57 17.09 -19.76
C HIS A 113 -16.02 15.94 -20.70
N LEU A 114 -15.97 14.68 -20.24
CA LEU A 114 -16.50 13.56 -21.02
C LEU A 114 -18.01 13.68 -21.24
N ARG A 115 -18.78 14.04 -20.20
CA ARG A 115 -20.23 14.25 -20.30
C ARG A 115 -20.57 15.42 -21.22
N GLN A 116 -19.84 16.53 -21.13
CA GLN A 116 -20.00 17.68 -22.02
C GLN A 116 -19.72 17.33 -23.50
N ALA A 117 -18.80 16.40 -23.75
CA ALA A 117 -18.51 15.87 -25.08
C ALA A 117 -19.52 14.81 -25.56
N GLY A 118 -20.56 14.49 -24.76
CA GLY A 118 -21.58 13.50 -25.10
C GLY A 118 -21.08 12.03 -24.96
N ILE A 119 -20.00 11.80 -24.23
CA ILE A 119 -19.42 10.47 -24.00
C ILE A 119 -19.99 9.90 -22.69
N ALA A 120 -20.60 8.72 -22.78
CA ALA A 120 -21.10 8.00 -21.61
C ALA A 120 -19.93 7.53 -20.74
N LEU A 121 -20.14 7.55 -19.43
CA LEU A 121 -19.15 7.11 -18.44
C LEU A 121 -19.72 5.97 -17.59
N GLU A 122 -19.00 4.87 -17.52
CA GLU A 122 -19.31 3.69 -16.70
C GLU A 122 -18.19 3.45 -15.68
N TYR A 123 -18.56 3.08 -14.46
CA TYR A 123 -17.64 2.78 -13.38
C TYR A 123 -17.37 1.27 -13.31
N ASP A 124 -16.09 0.88 -13.33
CA ASP A 124 -15.64 -0.48 -13.04
C ASP A 124 -14.88 -0.52 -11.71
N ALA A 125 -15.46 -1.17 -10.72
CA ALA A 125 -14.89 -1.30 -9.37
C ALA A 125 -13.60 -2.13 -9.35
N GLY A 126 -13.41 -3.03 -10.30
CA GLY A 126 -12.23 -3.87 -10.42
C GLY A 126 -11.06 -3.22 -11.15
N MET A 127 -11.36 -2.25 -12.00
CA MET A 127 -10.34 -1.56 -12.80
C MET A 127 -9.32 -0.83 -11.92
N GLY A 128 -8.03 -0.97 -12.23
CA GLY A 128 -6.93 -0.37 -11.46
C GLY A 128 -6.68 -1.01 -10.09
N VAL A 129 -7.50 -1.98 -9.66
CA VAL A 129 -7.37 -2.72 -8.39
C VAL A 129 -7.03 -4.18 -8.66
N LEU A 130 -7.91 -4.90 -9.40
CA LEU A 130 -7.70 -6.33 -9.65
C LEU A 130 -6.46 -6.60 -10.50
N SER A 131 -6.12 -5.71 -11.43
CA SER A 131 -4.91 -5.83 -12.25
C SER A 131 -3.62 -5.73 -11.45
N ARG A 132 -3.69 -5.20 -10.21
CA ARG A 132 -2.54 -5.07 -9.30
C ARG A 132 -2.33 -6.28 -8.39
N ARG A 133 -3.28 -7.22 -8.35
CA ARG A 133 -3.17 -8.45 -7.53
C ARG A 133 -2.08 -9.37 -8.08
N ALA A 134 -2.17 -9.73 -9.35
CA ALA A 134 -1.18 -10.60 -9.99
C ALA A 134 0.08 -9.81 -10.35
N LYS A 135 1.11 -9.94 -9.52
CA LYS A 135 2.39 -9.22 -9.69
C LYS A 135 3.17 -9.78 -10.89
N ASP A 136 3.65 -8.90 -11.75
CA ASP A 136 4.62 -9.28 -12.77
C ASP A 136 6.04 -9.47 -12.16
N THR A 137 6.97 -10.04 -12.92
CA THR A 137 8.34 -10.31 -12.45
C THR A 137 9.03 -9.05 -11.94
N GLN A 138 8.83 -7.92 -12.59
CA GLN A 138 9.42 -6.64 -12.18
C GLN A 138 8.84 -6.14 -10.86
N GLU A 139 7.54 -6.32 -10.65
CA GLU A 139 6.87 -5.97 -9.38
C GLU A 139 7.38 -6.83 -8.23
N VAL A 140 7.57 -8.13 -8.48
CA VAL A 140 8.16 -9.04 -7.48
C VAL A 140 9.57 -8.61 -7.09
N GLU A 141 10.41 -8.21 -8.05
CA GLU A 141 11.76 -7.68 -7.77
C GLU A 141 11.71 -6.40 -6.93
N TRP A 142 10.78 -5.50 -7.24
CA TRP A 142 10.59 -4.25 -6.47
C TRP A 142 10.10 -4.50 -5.06
N LEU A 143 9.16 -5.42 -4.89
CA LEU A 143 8.69 -5.86 -3.57
C LEU A 143 9.81 -6.49 -2.75
N HIS A 144 10.60 -7.41 -3.34
CA HIS A 144 11.75 -7.98 -2.65
C HIS A 144 12.79 -6.92 -2.23
N SER A 145 13.01 -5.90 -3.07
CA SER A 145 13.91 -4.80 -2.72
C SER A 145 13.38 -3.97 -1.56
N ALA A 146 12.07 -3.66 -1.58
CA ALA A 146 11.41 -2.91 -0.51
C ALA A 146 11.41 -3.71 0.79
N GLN A 147 11.07 -5.00 0.73
CA GLN A 147 11.05 -5.86 1.90
C GLN A 147 12.44 -6.00 2.55
N ARG A 148 13.52 -6.17 1.75
CA ARG A 148 14.90 -6.20 2.29
C ARG A 148 15.28 -4.93 3.02
N ALA A 149 14.94 -3.75 2.48
CA ALA A 149 15.20 -2.48 3.16
C ALA A 149 14.42 -2.36 4.47
N THR A 150 13.17 -2.83 4.48
CA THR A 150 12.32 -2.87 5.67
C THR A 150 12.88 -3.80 6.74
N GLU A 151 13.29 -5.00 6.35
CA GLU A 151 13.90 -5.98 7.27
C GLU A 151 15.24 -5.52 7.83
N ASP A 152 16.03 -4.77 7.05
CA ASP A 152 17.29 -4.20 7.52
C ASP A 152 17.04 -3.11 8.57
N ALA A 153 16.08 -2.22 8.32
CA ALA A 153 15.65 -1.21 9.30
C ALA A 153 15.05 -1.87 10.56
N MET A 154 14.26 -2.93 10.38
CA MET A 154 13.69 -3.70 11.50
C MET A 154 14.78 -4.35 12.36
N ARG A 155 15.78 -4.94 11.72
CA ARG A 155 16.92 -5.54 12.45
C ARG A 155 17.65 -4.47 13.26
N MET A 156 17.97 -3.33 12.67
CA MET A 156 18.60 -2.20 13.35
C MET A 156 17.75 -1.76 14.55
N ALA A 157 16.44 -1.58 14.39
CA ALA A 157 15.54 -1.16 15.46
C ALA A 157 15.50 -2.18 16.61
N CYS A 158 15.29 -3.48 16.31
CA CYS A 158 15.26 -4.52 17.31
C CYS A 158 16.60 -4.68 18.04
N GLU A 159 17.74 -4.60 17.33
CA GLU A 159 19.07 -4.67 17.96
C GLU A 159 19.34 -3.45 18.83
N THR A 160 18.88 -2.27 18.43
CA THR A 160 19.00 -1.05 19.25
C THR A 160 18.28 -1.22 20.58
N VAL A 161 17.05 -1.73 20.59
CA VAL A 161 16.30 -2.00 21.82
C VAL A 161 16.96 -3.10 22.64
N ALA A 162 17.29 -4.25 22.01
CA ALA A 162 17.80 -5.42 22.71
C ALA A 162 19.17 -5.19 23.37
N ARG A 163 20.00 -4.30 22.78
CA ARG A 163 21.36 -3.98 23.26
C ARG A 163 21.45 -2.67 24.04
N ALA A 164 20.34 -1.99 24.30
CA ALA A 164 20.29 -0.79 25.09
C ALA A 164 20.78 -1.05 26.53
N ASN A 165 21.16 0.00 27.26
CA ASN A 165 21.45 -0.10 28.68
C ASN A 165 20.23 0.39 29.46
N ALA A 166 19.82 -0.33 30.51
CA ALA A 166 18.76 0.14 31.39
C ALA A 166 19.34 0.91 32.59
N ASP A 167 18.75 2.05 32.93
CA ASP A 167 19.08 2.77 34.15
C ASP A 167 18.40 2.14 35.40
N ALA A 168 18.63 2.71 36.56
CA ALA A 168 18.06 2.25 37.83
C ALA A 168 16.52 2.29 37.86
N ASN A 169 15.90 3.10 37.00
CA ASN A 169 14.45 3.26 36.85
C ASN A 169 13.88 2.37 35.73
N GLY A 170 14.73 1.56 35.08
CA GLY A 170 14.36 0.69 33.98
C GLY A 170 14.17 1.40 32.63
N VAL A 171 14.58 2.65 32.50
CA VAL A 171 14.54 3.40 31.23
C VAL A 171 15.72 2.95 30.36
N LEU A 172 15.45 2.70 29.08
CA LEU A 172 16.48 2.30 28.13
C LEU A 172 17.30 3.50 27.64
N HIS A 173 18.58 3.27 27.44
CA HIS A 173 19.54 4.26 26.92
C HIS A 173 20.35 3.64 25.78
N HIS A 174 20.54 4.38 24.71
CA HIS A 174 21.38 4.03 23.57
C HIS A 174 22.45 5.11 23.36
N HIS A 175 23.72 4.72 23.35
CA HIS A 175 24.87 5.64 23.27
C HIS A 175 24.85 6.78 24.33
N GLY A 176 24.33 6.50 25.53
CA GLY A 176 24.25 7.46 26.64
C GLY A 176 23.02 8.38 26.61
N GLU A 177 22.22 8.35 25.56
CA GLU A 177 20.98 9.10 25.45
C GLU A 177 19.76 8.23 25.78
N ARG A 178 18.69 8.84 26.29
CA ARG A 178 17.42 8.14 26.51
C ARG A 178 16.87 7.59 25.20
N LEU A 179 16.49 6.32 25.19
CA LEU A 179 15.85 5.69 24.07
C LEU A 179 14.32 5.76 24.21
N SER A 180 13.72 6.71 23.52
CA SER A 180 12.26 6.84 23.44
C SER A 180 11.72 6.27 22.14
N ALA A 181 10.39 6.10 22.07
CA ALA A 181 9.68 5.72 20.86
C ALA A 181 9.99 6.69 19.71
N GLU A 182 10.00 7.99 19.99
CA GLU A 182 10.31 9.05 19.02
C GLU A 182 11.74 8.94 18.51
N HIS A 183 12.70 8.70 19.41
CA HIS A 183 14.12 8.56 19.05
C HIS A 183 14.33 7.33 18.15
N LEU A 184 13.72 6.20 18.49
CA LEU A 184 13.82 4.99 17.67
C LEU A 184 13.16 5.17 16.29
N ARG A 185 11.99 5.84 16.20
CA ARG A 185 11.38 6.21 14.90
C ARG A 185 12.31 7.08 14.07
N PHE A 186 12.91 8.11 14.68
CA PHE A 186 13.88 8.97 13.99
C PHE A 186 15.06 8.16 13.43
N MET A 187 15.60 7.20 14.18
CA MET A 187 16.67 6.33 13.70
C MET A 187 16.21 5.48 12.50
N ILE A 188 14.99 4.91 12.55
CA ILE A 188 14.37 4.15 11.46
C ILE A 188 14.24 5.02 10.22
N ASP A 189 13.69 6.23 10.36
CA ASP A 189 13.48 7.17 9.25
C ASP A 189 14.79 7.57 8.58
N VAL A 190 15.83 7.90 9.35
CA VAL A 190 17.16 8.23 8.83
C VAL A 190 17.78 7.03 8.10
N HIS A 191 17.62 5.82 8.64
CA HIS A 191 18.13 4.61 8.01
C HIS A 191 17.46 4.35 6.66
N LEU A 192 16.14 4.40 6.61
CA LEU A 192 15.35 4.19 5.38
C LEU A 192 15.60 5.28 4.34
N LEU A 193 15.73 6.54 4.76
CA LEU A 193 16.04 7.65 3.86
C LEU A 193 17.38 7.44 3.15
N LYS A 194 18.42 6.96 3.85
CA LYS A 194 19.72 6.61 3.26
C LYS A 194 19.63 5.52 2.21
N LEU A 195 18.64 4.62 2.33
CA LEU A 195 18.35 3.55 1.36
C LEU A 195 17.45 4.00 0.20
N GLY A 196 16.98 5.26 0.19
CA GLY A 196 16.12 5.81 -0.86
C GLY A 196 14.62 5.51 -0.63
N PHE A 197 14.23 5.34 0.63
CA PHE A 197 12.83 5.14 1.02
C PHE A 197 12.28 6.35 1.75
N SER A 198 10.98 6.61 1.56
CA SER A 198 10.17 7.43 2.44
C SER A 198 9.44 6.53 3.42
N ASN A 199 9.27 6.98 4.65
CA ASN A 199 8.59 6.21 5.67
C ASN A 199 7.44 7.03 6.25
N PRO A 200 6.17 6.55 6.21
CA PRO A 200 5.14 7.07 7.09
C PRO A 200 5.54 6.83 8.54
N PRO A 201 4.98 7.53 9.52
CA PRO A 201 5.36 7.32 10.91
C PRO A 201 5.23 5.84 11.32
N SER A 202 6.38 5.20 11.60
CA SER A 202 6.43 3.83 12.12
C SER A 202 5.74 3.75 13.47
N ILE A 203 5.25 2.56 13.82
CA ILE A 203 4.78 2.26 15.18
C ILE A 203 5.98 1.79 16.02
N VAL A 204 6.15 2.39 17.20
CA VAL A 204 7.09 1.97 18.22
C VAL A 204 6.36 2.05 19.55
N ALA A 205 5.56 1.03 19.85
CA ALA A 205 4.65 1.01 20.99
C ALA A 205 5.21 0.14 22.13
N CYS A 206 5.42 0.77 23.31
CA CYS A 206 6.00 0.11 24.47
C CYS A 206 4.93 -0.27 25.51
N GLY A 207 4.94 -1.52 25.96
CA GLY A 207 4.04 -2.02 26.99
C GLY A 207 2.58 -1.94 26.60
N ALA A 208 1.76 -1.30 27.43
CA ALA A 208 0.31 -1.18 27.22
C ALA A 208 -0.09 -0.43 25.94
N GLN A 209 0.78 0.43 25.41
CA GLN A 209 0.51 1.14 24.15
C GLN A 209 0.31 0.17 22.98
N GLY A 210 1.02 -0.98 23.00
CA GLY A 210 0.89 -2.01 21.97
C GLY A 210 -0.45 -2.76 21.96
N ALA A 211 -1.40 -2.43 22.84
CA ALA A 211 -2.75 -2.98 22.81
C ALA A 211 -3.63 -2.32 21.72
N ASP A 212 -3.29 -1.10 21.29
CA ASP A 212 -3.87 -0.45 20.13
C ASP A 212 -2.92 -0.62 18.94
N CYS A 213 -3.39 -1.32 17.90
CA CYS A 213 -2.58 -1.61 16.70
C CYS A 213 -2.25 -0.37 15.85
N HIS A 214 -2.86 0.80 16.14
CA HIS A 214 -2.60 2.06 15.45
C HIS A 214 -1.93 3.12 16.34
N GLU A 215 -1.64 2.80 17.60
CA GLU A 215 -0.89 3.71 18.49
C GLU A 215 0.57 3.76 18.07
N HIS A 216 1.01 4.94 17.63
CA HIS A 216 2.40 5.13 17.18
C HIS A 216 3.43 4.96 18.30
N GLY A 217 2.99 4.99 19.55
CA GLY A 217 3.84 4.95 20.73
C GLY A 217 4.49 6.30 21.06
N HIS A 218 4.81 6.49 22.31
CA HIS A 218 5.44 7.71 22.81
C HIS A 218 6.21 7.46 24.11
N GLY A 219 7.17 8.33 24.39
CA GLY A 219 7.93 8.32 25.63
C GLY A 219 9.00 7.24 25.72
N ASP A 220 9.54 7.03 26.91
CA ASP A 220 10.70 6.19 27.19
C ASP A 220 10.38 4.69 26.96
N LEU A 221 11.27 3.98 26.27
CA LEU A 221 11.25 2.52 26.20
C LEU A 221 11.84 1.96 27.50
N ARG A 222 11.30 0.80 27.96
CA ARG A 222 11.62 0.25 29.27
C ARG A 222 12.02 -1.21 29.21
N THR A 223 12.95 -1.61 30.08
CA THR A 223 13.32 -3.00 30.27
C THR A 223 12.13 -3.85 30.77
N GLY A 224 12.05 -5.11 30.36
CA GLY A 224 11.00 -6.04 30.75
C GLY A 224 9.65 -5.81 30.04
N GLN A 225 9.51 -4.72 29.26
CA GLN A 225 8.29 -4.46 28.52
C GLN A 225 8.44 -4.82 27.04
N PRO A 226 7.39 -5.39 26.40
CA PRO A 226 7.38 -5.61 24.97
C PRO A 226 7.36 -4.28 24.23
N VAL A 227 8.18 -4.15 23.20
CA VAL A 227 8.17 -3.03 22.25
C VAL A 227 7.74 -3.60 20.91
N ILE A 228 6.57 -3.19 20.43
CA ILE A 228 6.09 -3.51 19.07
C ILE A 228 6.68 -2.47 18.14
N VAL A 229 7.42 -2.94 17.14
CA VAL A 229 7.96 -2.11 16.06
C VAL A 229 7.29 -2.55 14.77
N ASP A 230 6.66 -1.60 14.07
CA ASP A 230 6.00 -1.82 12.80
C ASP A 230 6.46 -0.77 11.77
N ILE A 231 7.02 -1.24 10.65
CA ILE A 231 7.71 -0.42 9.65
C ILE A 231 7.18 -0.77 8.27
N PHE A 232 6.65 0.23 7.55
CA PHE A 232 6.02 0.06 6.24
C PHE A 232 6.46 1.14 5.23
N PRO A 233 7.75 1.18 4.84
CA PRO A 233 8.33 2.21 4.00
C PRO A 233 7.95 2.02 2.53
N ARG A 234 8.03 3.12 1.77
CA ARG A 234 7.80 3.17 0.33
C ARG A 234 9.08 3.56 -0.41
N CYS A 235 9.49 2.76 -1.38
CA CYS A 235 10.59 3.10 -2.26
C CYS A 235 10.29 4.37 -3.07
N GLN A 236 11.17 5.38 -3.01
CA GLN A 236 10.96 6.65 -3.72
C GLN A 236 11.01 6.53 -5.24
N LYS A 237 11.69 5.50 -5.75
CA LYS A 237 11.86 5.27 -7.19
C LYS A 237 10.78 4.40 -7.79
N THR A 238 10.41 3.31 -7.12
CA THR A 238 9.47 2.31 -7.65
C THR A 238 8.07 2.45 -7.10
N PHE A 239 7.91 3.16 -5.97
CA PHE A 239 6.68 3.35 -5.19
C PHE A 239 6.14 2.09 -4.51
N TYR A 240 6.85 0.96 -4.61
CA TYR A 240 6.47 -0.27 -3.92
C TYR A 240 6.83 -0.19 -2.44
N ASN A 241 5.98 -0.78 -1.64
CA ASN A 241 6.11 -0.77 -0.18
C ASN A 241 6.75 -2.08 0.31
N GLY A 242 7.45 -1.99 1.44
CA GLY A 242 7.73 -3.12 2.30
C GLY A 242 6.87 -3.02 3.55
N ASP A 243 6.78 -4.12 4.31
CA ASP A 243 5.97 -4.17 5.53
C ASP A 243 6.52 -5.23 6.48
N CYS A 244 6.76 -4.84 7.73
CA CYS A 244 7.30 -5.75 8.73
C CYS A 244 7.00 -5.31 10.15
N THR A 245 6.37 -6.18 10.93
CA THR A 245 6.17 -6.00 12.38
C THR A 245 6.99 -6.99 13.18
N ARG A 246 7.63 -6.52 14.25
CA ARG A 246 8.33 -7.37 15.23
C ARG A 246 8.07 -6.86 16.65
N THR A 247 8.06 -7.79 17.58
CA THR A 247 8.06 -7.49 19.02
C THR A 247 9.42 -7.85 19.60
N VAL A 248 10.03 -6.91 20.31
CA VAL A 248 11.30 -7.09 21.02
C VAL A 248 11.14 -6.72 22.49
N VAL A 249 11.86 -7.43 23.37
CA VAL A 249 11.92 -7.15 24.82
C VAL A 249 13.37 -7.02 25.21
N HIS A 250 13.72 -5.93 25.89
CA HIS A 250 15.00 -5.79 26.58
C HIS A 250 14.90 -6.45 27.97
N GLY A 251 15.86 -7.32 28.31
CA GLY A 251 15.88 -7.99 29.61
C GLY A 251 14.96 -9.23 29.68
N GLU A 252 14.38 -9.45 30.84
CA GLU A 252 13.54 -10.63 31.11
C GLU A 252 12.17 -10.50 30.44
N VAL A 253 11.72 -11.56 29.77
CA VAL A 253 10.40 -11.62 29.12
C VAL A 253 9.37 -12.16 30.10
N HIS A 254 8.31 -11.41 30.35
CA HIS A 254 7.21 -11.87 31.16
C HIS A 254 6.55 -13.13 30.56
N PRO A 255 6.26 -14.19 31.35
CA PRO A 255 5.74 -15.46 30.83
C PRO A 255 4.49 -15.32 29.96
N GLU A 256 3.57 -14.39 30.30
CA GLU A 256 2.36 -14.15 29.52
C GLU A 256 2.68 -13.54 28.14
N VAL A 257 3.65 -12.61 28.07
CA VAL A 257 4.12 -12.05 26.79
C VAL A 257 4.75 -13.15 25.93
N ALA A 258 5.55 -14.04 26.53
CA ALA A 258 6.12 -15.20 25.82
C ALA A 258 5.03 -16.15 25.30
N ARG A 259 3.96 -16.40 26.09
CA ARG A 259 2.80 -17.19 25.68
C ARG A 259 2.06 -16.55 24.50
N MET A 260 1.76 -15.26 24.58
CA MET A 260 1.13 -14.51 23.49
C MET A 260 1.95 -14.56 22.20
N HIS A 261 3.25 -14.31 22.30
CA HIS A 261 4.16 -14.34 21.16
C HIS A 261 4.23 -15.71 20.49
N SER A 262 4.34 -16.80 21.27
CA SER A 262 4.35 -18.16 20.72
C SER A 262 3.04 -18.53 20.05
N THR A 263 1.90 -18.12 20.62
CA THR A 263 0.57 -18.29 20.00
C THR A 263 0.47 -17.59 18.66
N VAL A 264 0.92 -16.33 18.59
CA VAL A 264 0.90 -15.55 17.32
C VAL A 264 1.81 -16.18 16.28
N LEU A 265 2.99 -16.70 16.66
CA LEU A 265 3.88 -17.43 15.74
C LEU A 265 3.23 -18.70 15.20
N GLU A 266 2.53 -19.46 16.04
CA GLU A 266 1.79 -20.65 15.61
C GLU A 266 0.65 -20.30 14.68
N ALA A 267 -0.14 -19.26 15.02
CA ALA A 267 -1.24 -18.74 14.19
C ALA A 267 -0.73 -18.28 12.81
N LYS A 268 0.39 -17.55 12.77
CA LYS A 268 1.04 -17.15 11.51
C LYS A 268 1.46 -18.36 10.67
N ARG A 269 2.02 -19.40 11.28
CA ARG A 269 2.39 -20.64 10.56
C ARG A 269 1.16 -21.34 10.00
N ALA A 270 0.08 -21.40 10.76
CA ALA A 270 -1.19 -21.97 10.30
C ALA A 270 -1.78 -21.17 9.12
N ALA A 271 -1.72 -19.83 9.19
CA ALA A 271 -2.11 -18.95 8.08
C ALA A 271 -1.30 -19.26 6.81
N ILE A 272 0.03 -19.26 6.91
CA ILE A 272 0.93 -19.54 5.79
C ILE A 272 0.66 -20.92 5.18
N ALA A 273 0.43 -21.94 6.01
CA ALA A 273 0.11 -23.30 5.56
C ALA A 273 -1.26 -23.39 4.86
N ALA A 274 -2.19 -22.51 5.18
CA ALA A 274 -3.51 -22.44 4.55
C ALA A 274 -3.50 -21.73 3.19
N VAL A 275 -2.51 -20.85 2.93
CA VAL A 275 -2.43 -20.08 1.68
C VAL A 275 -2.15 -21.00 0.49
N ARG A 276 -3.09 -21.02 -0.46
CA ARG A 276 -2.94 -21.65 -1.78
C ARG A 276 -3.99 -21.11 -2.75
N THR A 277 -3.72 -21.23 -4.04
CA THR A 277 -4.69 -20.88 -5.09
C THR A 277 -6.03 -21.60 -4.86
N GLY A 278 -7.13 -20.86 -4.95
CA GLY A 278 -8.49 -21.38 -4.83
C GLY A 278 -9.09 -21.37 -3.44
N VAL A 279 -8.31 -21.12 -2.36
CA VAL A 279 -8.88 -20.85 -1.02
C VAL A 279 -9.27 -19.37 -0.94
N THR A 280 -10.15 -19.04 -0.02
CA THR A 280 -10.51 -17.63 0.24
C THR A 280 -9.57 -17.00 1.28
N GLY A 281 -9.43 -15.67 1.25
CA GLY A 281 -8.76 -14.93 2.33
C GLY A 281 -9.43 -15.19 3.69
N GLU A 282 -10.74 -15.45 3.69
CA GLU A 282 -11.48 -15.83 4.89
C GLU A 282 -11.07 -17.20 5.44
N ASP A 283 -10.81 -18.20 4.58
CA ASP A 283 -10.31 -19.51 5.03
C ASP A 283 -8.96 -19.39 5.74
N VAL A 284 -8.08 -18.54 5.22
CA VAL A 284 -6.77 -18.24 5.84
C VAL A 284 -6.97 -17.54 7.19
N HIS A 285 -7.87 -16.56 7.27
CA HIS A 285 -8.20 -15.88 8.51
C HIS A 285 -8.79 -16.83 9.55
N ARG A 286 -9.71 -17.70 9.17
CA ARG A 286 -10.28 -18.73 10.06
C ARG A 286 -9.23 -19.71 10.58
N ALA A 287 -8.22 -20.09 9.77
CA ALA A 287 -7.11 -20.92 10.23
C ALA A 287 -6.29 -20.20 11.33
N THR A 288 -6.05 -18.90 11.18
CA THR A 288 -5.41 -18.07 12.20
C THR A 288 -6.24 -18.05 13.50
N LEU A 289 -7.53 -17.72 13.39
CA LEU A 289 -8.42 -17.61 14.55
C LEU A 289 -8.59 -18.94 15.31
N SER A 290 -8.55 -20.06 14.60
CA SER A 290 -8.59 -21.40 15.23
C SER A 290 -7.45 -21.58 16.22
N VAL A 291 -6.24 -21.16 15.88
CA VAL A 291 -5.07 -21.22 16.80
C VAL A 291 -5.24 -20.22 17.95
N ILE A 292 -5.60 -18.97 17.66
CA ILE A 292 -5.81 -17.93 18.68
C ILE A 292 -6.79 -18.39 19.73
N HIS A 293 -7.95 -18.95 19.32
CA HIS A 293 -8.99 -19.44 20.22
C HIS A 293 -8.55 -20.70 20.99
N ALA A 294 -7.82 -21.63 20.36
CA ALA A 294 -7.32 -22.83 21.00
C ALA A 294 -6.37 -22.51 22.18
N HIS A 295 -5.67 -21.39 22.13
CA HIS A 295 -4.81 -20.88 23.18
C HIS A 295 -5.55 -19.97 24.19
N GLY A 296 -6.88 -19.83 24.09
CA GLY A 296 -7.71 -19.10 25.03
C GLY A 296 -7.74 -17.59 24.84
N PHE A 297 -7.25 -17.09 23.70
CA PHE A 297 -7.38 -15.66 23.35
C PHE A 297 -8.68 -15.41 22.57
N ALA A 298 -9.22 -14.21 22.70
CA ALA A 298 -10.43 -13.78 22.00
C ALA A 298 -10.12 -13.27 20.57
N SER A 299 -11.15 -12.92 19.82
CA SER A 299 -11.06 -12.20 18.55
C SER A 299 -12.20 -11.19 18.41
N GLY A 300 -12.00 -10.20 17.55
CA GLY A 300 -12.93 -9.08 17.37
C GLY A 300 -12.73 -7.98 18.41
N MET A 301 -13.62 -7.00 18.41
CA MET A 301 -13.57 -5.90 19.39
C MET A 301 -14.01 -6.39 20.77
N PRO A 302 -13.41 -5.86 21.87
CA PRO A 302 -13.85 -6.20 23.21
C PRO A 302 -15.32 -5.83 23.40
N PRO A 303 -16.15 -6.68 24.04
CA PRO A 303 -17.50 -6.31 24.43
C PRO A 303 -17.47 -5.15 25.42
N ALA A 304 -18.57 -4.39 25.52
CA ALA A 304 -18.64 -3.18 26.34
C ALA A 304 -18.40 -3.44 27.84
N ASP A 305 -18.63 -4.66 28.30
CA ASP A 305 -18.43 -5.14 29.67
C ASP A 305 -17.16 -6.02 29.80
N ALA A 306 -16.26 -5.97 28.82
CA ALA A 306 -15.04 -6.74 28.86
C ALA A 306 -14.19 -6.37 30.08
N PRO A 307 -13.61 -7.35 30.79
CA PRO A 307 -12.69 -7.06 31.88
C PRO A 307 -11.38 -6.45 31.35
N ASP A 308 -10.65 -5.73 32.19
CA ASP A 308 -9.35 -5.15 31.86
C ASP A 308 -8.29 -6.19 31.43
N THR A 309 -8.54 -7.47 31.75
CA THR A 309 -7.71 -8.60 31.34
C THR A 309 -8.09 -9.18 29.98
N TRP A 310 -9.11 -8.61 29.30
CA TRP A 310 -9.51 -9.07 27.97
C TRP A 310 -8.31 -8.94 27.00
N CYS A 311 -8.07 -9.99 26.24
CA CYS A 311 -7.01 -10.02 25.24
C CYS A 311 -7.49 -10.79 24.01
N GLY A 312 -7.37 -10.18 22.86
CA GLY A 312 -7.83 -10.78 21.61
C GLY A 312 -7.27 -10.11 20.37
N MET A 313 -7.40 -10.81 19.24
CA MET A 313 -7.02 -10.32 17.92
C MET A 313 -8.15 -9.45 17.37
N THR A 314 -7.89 -8.15 17.19
CA THR A 314 -8.90 -7.15 16.78
C THR A 314 -8.90 -6.87 15.27
N HIS A 315 -7.97 -7.43 14.51
CA HIS A 315 -7.78 -7.14 13.07
C HIS A 315 -7.70 -8.43 12.24
N GLY A 316 -7.66 -8.29 10.91
CA GLY A 316 -7.47 -9.39 9.95
C GLY A 316 -6.09 -10.06 10.08
N THR A 317 -5.92 -11.19 9.40
CA THR A 317 -4.66 -11.95 9.40
C THR A 317 -3.59 -11.29 8.55
N GLY A 318 -4.00 -10.60 7.46
CA GLY A 318 -3.08 -9.97 6.54
C GLY A 318 -3.76 -9.39 5.32
N HIS A 319 -2.96 -8.93 4.38
CA HIS A 319 -3.40 -8.22 3.19
C HIS A 319 -2.37 -8.37 2.06
N GLY A 320 -2.80 -8.09 0.83
CA GLY A 320 -1.88 -7.91 -0.29
C GLY A 320 -1.06 -6.63 -0.11
N ILE A 321 0.11 -6.60 -0.74
CA ILE A 321 1.05 -5.48 -0.70
C ILE A 321 1.53 -5.14 -2.11
N GLY A 322 1.84 -3.88 -2.34
CA GLY A 322 2.35 -3.41 -3.63
C GLY A 322 2.58 -1.90 -3.63
N LEU A 323 1.84 -1.20 -4.47
CA LEU A 323 1.81 0.26 -4.52
C LEU A 323 1.04 0.88 -3.34
N ASP A 324 0.14 0.12 -2.73
CA ASP A 324 -0.41 0.38 -1.41
C ASP A 324 0.21 -0.59 -0.40
N VAL A 325 0.34 -0.19 0.87
CA VAL A 325 0.67 -1.11 1.96
C VAL A 325 -0.44 -2.14 2.08
N HIS A 326 -1.70 -1.66 2.13
CA HIS A 326 -2.88 -2.51 2.14
C HIS A 326 -3.57 -2.51 0.77
N GLU A 327 -3.49 -3.62 0.06
CA GLU A 327 -4.26 -3.82 -1.17
C GLU A 327 -4.86 -5.26 -1.21
N PRO A 328 -5.83 -5.52 -2.09
CA PRO A 328 -6.35 -6.89 -2.24
C PRO A 328 -5.25 -7.88 -2.67
N PRO A 329 -5.37 -9.15 -2.19
CA PRO A 329 -6.48 -9.72 -1.42
C PRO A 329 -6.36 -9.42 0.08
N LEU A 330 -7.50 -9.29 0.79
CA LEU A 330 -7.52 -9.26 2.24
C LEU A 330 -7.65 -10.69 2.80
N LEU A 331 -6.84 -11.00 3.79
CA LEU A 331 -6.91 -12.23 4.58
C LEU A 331 -7.73 -11.95 5.84
N ASP A 332 -9.03 -11.77 5.64
CA ASP A 332 -10.01 -11.37 6.65
C ASP A 332 -11.39 -11.92 6.29
N PHE A 333 -12.40 -11.70 7.12
CA PHE A 333 -13.80 -12.04 6.80
C PHE A 333 -14.21 -11.44 5.45
N LYS A 334 -14.91 -12.23 4.63
CA LYS A 334 -15.27 -11.91 3.25
C LYS A 334 -14.06 -11.72 2.31
N GLY A 335 -12.88 -12.13 2.73
CA GLY A 335 -11.69 -12.12 1.89
C GLY A 335 -11.90 -12.92 0.59
N PRO A 336 -11.42 -12.42 -0.57
CA PRO A 336 -11.70 -13.03 -1.86
C PRO A 336 -10.94 -14.34 -2.05
N VAL A 337 -11.30 -15.09 -3.12
CA VAL A 337 -10.53 -16.24 -3.58
C VAL A 337 -9.12 -15.78 -3.96
N LEU A 338 -8.13 -16.51 -3.45
CA LEU A 338 -6.72 -16.27 -3.77
C LEU A 338 -6.38 -16.87 -5.15
N VAL A 339 -5.62 -16.10 -5.91
CA VAL A 339 -5.19 -16.48 -7.27
C VAL A 339 -3.67 -16.50 -7.36
N THR A 340 -3.15 -17.20 -8.37
CA THR A 340 -1.70 -17.20 -8.63
C THR A 340 -1.22 -15.78 -8.92
N GLY A 341 -0.15 -15.36 -8.26
CA GLY A 341 0.44 -14.03 -8.39
C GLY A 341 -0.03 -13.01 -7.35
N ASP A 342 -1.03 -13.35 -6.51
CA ASP A 342 -1.34 -12.54 -5.33
C ASP A 342 -0.09 -12.41 -4.43
N ALA A 343 0.19 -11.20 -3.94
CA ALA A 343 1.29 -10.89 -3.02
C ALA A 343 0.87 -9.83 -2.01
#